data_18ebda50851a03c1cba3b990231f4d79
#
_entry.id   18ebda50851a03c1cba3b990231f4d79
#
_cell.length_a   1.000
_cell.length_b   1.000
_cell.length_c   1.000
_cell.angle_alpha   90.00
_cell.angle_beta   90.00
_cell.angle_gamma   90.00
#
_symmetry.space_group_name_H-M   'P 1'
#
loop_
_entity.id
_entity.type
_entity.pdbx_description
1 polymer ?
#
loop_
_entity_poly.entity_id
_entity_poly.type
_entity_poly.pdbx_seq_one_letter_code
_entity_poly.pdbx_strand_id
1 'polypeptide(L)'
;MTQRKFTKTYPDACSSDLCERLIEWHDTDKDARTESPDRDTRRDVQKWLPLDSELGKELQKCKLRLRDQYLKTFPVAYRGQKKLEAPESKIQRTDPFGGGFHNWHSEISHWENCARALVWTIYLNSIRDGEGETEFLYEPIRFLPRQGLGVVWPAAWMYQHRGNPVHYKPKYIATGWFWYPKEEFYYK
;
A
#
# COMPACT_ATOMS: atom_id res chain seq x y z
N MET A 1 -3.63 -12.65 -27.38
CA MET A 1 -2.59 -12.74 -26.31
C MET A 1 -3.16 -12.17 -25.05
N THR A 2 -3.31 -12.96 -23.99
CA THR A 2 -3.78 -12.44 -22.68
C THR A 2 -2.64 -11.63 -22.07
N GLN A 3 -2.85 -10.32 -21.96
CA GLN A 3 -1.86 -9.42 -21.34
C GLN A 3 -1.64 -9.86 -19.89
N ARG A 4 -0.40 -10.19 -19.53
CA ARG A 4 -0.04 -10.54 -18.14
C ARG A 4 -0.18 -9.30 -17.26
N LYS A 5 -1.07 -9.36 -16.28
CA LYS A 5 -1.23 -8.31 -15.28
C LYS A 5 -0.18 -8.49 -14.17
N PHE A 6 0.61 -7.45 -13.91
CA PHE A 6 1.59 -7.44 -12.83
C PHE A 6 1.01 -6.95 -11.50
N THR A 7 -0.23 -6.53 -11.51
CA THR A 7 -1.00 -6.23 -10.29
C THR A 7 -1.61 -7.52 -9.77
N LYS A 8 -1.38 -7.86 -8.50
CA LYS A 8 -1.86 -9.11 -7.87
C LYS A 8 -2.62 -8.84 -6.60
N THR A 9 -3.66 -9.64 -6.40
CA THR A 9 -4.47 -9.66 -5.18
C THR A 9 -4.20 -10.90 -4.36
N TYR A 10 -4.30 -10.75 -3.05
CA TYR A 10 -4.07 -11.80 -2.06
C TYR A 10 -5.20 -11.73 -1.03
N PRO A 11 -6.22 -12.60 -1.15
CA PRO A 11 -7.21 -12.75 -0.10
C PRO A 11 -6.53 -13.14 1.22
N ASP A 12 -7.08 -12.72 2.33
CA ASP A 12 -6.60 -13.07 3.68
C ASP A 12 -5.12 -12.70 3.93
N ALA A 13 -4.66 -11.61 3.31
CA ALA A 13 -3.33 -11.07 3.53
C ALA A 13 -3.11 -10.64 4.99
N CYS A 14 -4.19 -10.28 5.67
CA CYS A 14 -4.23 -9.88 7.07
C CYS A 14 -5.50 -10.44 7.71
N SER A 15 -5.42 -10.92 8.96
CA SER A 15 -6.60 -11.36 9.70
C SER A 15 -7.52 -10.20 10.04
N SER A 16 -8.82 -10.45 10.22
CA SER A 16 -9.79 -9.44 10.64
C SER A 16 -9.40 -8.81 11.98
N ASP A 17 -8.95 -9.62 12.95
CA ASP A 17 -8.47 -9.15 14.24
C ASP A 17 -7.33 -8.13 14.10
N LEU A 18 -6.29 -8.44 13.32
CA LEU A 18 -5.19 -7.49 13.10
C LEU A 18 -5.64 -6.23 12.36
N CYS A 19 -6.56 -6.35 11.40
CA CYS A 19 -7.15 -5.21 10.71
C CYS A 19 -7.85 -4.26 11.70
N GLU A 20 -8.66 -4.79 12.60
CA GLU A 20 -9.40 -4.02 13.60
C GLU A 20 -8.47 -3.34 14.60
N ARG A 21 -7.47 -4.04 15.12
CA ARG A 21 -6.46 -3.46 16.02
C ARG A 21 -5.63 -2.36 15.36
N LEU A 22 -5.32 -2.49 14.07
CA LEU A 22 -4.62 -1.43 13.32
C LEU A 22 -5.49 -0.17 13.13
N ILE A 23 -6.79 -0.33 12.91
CA ILE A 23 -7.75 0.78 12.85
C ILE A 23 -7.84 1.46 14.21
N GLU A 24 -8.04 0.69 15.28
CA GLU A 24 -8.11 1.22 16.64
C GLU A 24 -6.83 1.99 17.00
N TRP A 25 -5.66 1.40 16.76
CA TRP A 25 -4.38 2.07 16.95
C TRP A 25 -4.27 3.39 16.18
N HIS A 26 -4.73 3.44 14.93
CA HIS A 26 -4.74 4.67 14.15
C HIS A 26 -5.64 5.72 14.80
N ASP A 27 -6.77 5.33 15.37
CA ASP A 27 -7.79 6.25 15.87
C ASP A 27 -7.56 6.72 17.31
N THR A 28 -6.73 6.03 18.09
CA THR A 28 -6.49 6.36 19.51
C THR A 28 -5.62 7.58 19.74
N ASP A 29 -4.60 7.81 18.92
CA ASP A 29 -3.68 8.94 19.10
C ASP A 29 -3.77 9.90 17.91
N LYS A 30 -4.52 10.98 18.10
CA LYS A 30 -4.76 11.96 17.05
C LYS A 30 -3.55 12.82 16.74
N ASP A 31 -2.71 13.09 17.73
CA ASP A 31 -1.56 13.99 17.61
C ASP A 31 -0.41 13.35 16.81
N ALA A 32 -0.34 12.02 16.78
CA ALA A 32 0.63 11.29 15.97
C ALA A 32 0.22 11.14 14.48
N ARG A 33 -0.93 11.68 14.09
CA ARG A 33 -1.41 11.65 12.71
C ARG A 33 -0.82 12.81 11.92
N THR A 34 -0.52 12.54 10.66
CA THR A 34 -0.06 13.55 9.73
C THR A 34 -1.05 13.72 8.59
N GLU A 35 -1.33 14.96 8.25
CA GLU A 35 -2.08 15.32 7.05
C GLU A 35 -1.12 15.78 5.96
N SER A 36 -1.49 15.63 4.70
CA SER A 36 -0.70 16.20 3.61
C SER A 36 -0.71 17.72 3.71
N PRO A 37 0.42 18.41 3.56
CA PRO A 37 0.46 19.86 3.48
C PRO A 37 -0.26 20.38 2.22
N ASP A 38 -0.29 19.60 1.15
CA ASP A 38 -1.05 19.90 -0.07
C ASP A 38 -2.42 19.20 -0.01
N ARG A 39 -3.39 19.91 0.55
CA ARG A 39 -4.78 19.45 0.70
C ARG A 39 -5.57 19.44 -0.61
N ASP A 40 -5.09 20.08 -1.65
CA ASP A 40 -5.75 20.08 -2.95
C ASP A 40 -5.52 18.77 -3.70
N THR A 41 -4.37 18.15 -3.47
CA THR A 41 -4.01 16.88 -4.08
C THR A 41 -4.29 15.67 -3.19
N ARG A 42 -4.22 15.85 -1.85
CA ARG A 42 -4.31 14.75 -0.90
C ARG A 42 -4.95 15.16 0.42
N ARG A 43 -6.01 14.45 0.82
CA ARG A 43 -6.80 14.71 2.04
C ARG A 43 -6.99 13.48 2.91
N ASP A 44 -6.08 12.52 2.88
CA ASP A 44 -6.06 11.40 3.81
C ASP A 44 -5.27 11.75 5.08
N VAL A 45 -5.60 11.07 6.15
CA VAL A 45 -4.90 11.16 7.43
C VAL A 45 -4.02 9.93 7.60
N GLN A 46 -2.73 10.14 7.85
CA GLN A 46 -1.73 9.08 7.92
C GLN A 46 -1.15 8.97 9.32
N LYS A 47 -0.77 7.76 9.71
CA LYS A 47 0.01 7.49 10.91
C LYS A 47 1.05 6.41 10.60
N TRP A 48 2.32 6.71 10.88
CA TRP A 48 3.42 5.76 10.66
C TRP A 48 3.47 4.75 11.80
N LEU A 49 3.41 3.47 11.45
CA LEU A 49 3.43 2.37 12.42
C LEU A 49 4.88 2.01 12.78
N PRO A 50 5.28 2.11 14.07
CA PRO A 50 6.61 1.70 14.50
C PRO A 50 6.81 0.19 14.26
N LEU A 51 7.91 -0.16 13.58
CA LEU A 51 8.20 -1.56 13.21
C LEU A 51 8.51 -2.45 14.40
N ASP A 52 9.05 -1.88 15.47
CA ASP A 52 9.41 -2.56 16.71
C ASP A 52 8.22 -2.78 17.66
N SER A 53 7.09 -2.10 17.39
CA SER A 53 5.84 -2.35 18.12
C SER A 53 5.29 -3.75 17.82
N GLU A 54 4.43 -4.26 18.70
CA GLU A 54 3.78 -5.55 18.49
C GLU A 54 2.95 -5.58 17.19
N LEU A 55 2.10 -4.58 16.96
CA LEU A 55 1.34 -4.43 15.72
C LEU A 55 2.25 -4.30 14.49
N GLY A 56 3.37 -3.57 14.63
CA GLY A 56 4.36 -3.42 13.57
C GLY A 56 4.98 -4.76 13.18
N LYS A 57 5.35 -5.59 14.15
CA LYS A 57 5.91 -6.93 13.93
C LYS A 57 4.89 -7.89 13.29
N GLU A 58 3.62 -7.81 13.70
CA GLU A 58 2.56 -8.62 13.10
C GLU A 58 2.29 -8.20 11.64
N LEU A 59 2.13 -6.90 11.37
CA LEU A 59 1.97 -6.39 10.02
C LEU A 59 3.18 -6.68 9.13
N GLN A 60 4.40 -6.66 9.72
CA GLN A 60 5.63 -7.04 9.02
C GLN A 60 5.55 -8.47 8.47
N LYS A 61 5.04 -9.42 9.25
CA LYS A 61 4.85 -10.82 8.79
C LYS A 61 3.89 -10.88 7.60
N CYS A 62 2.79 -10.11 7.64
CA CYS A 62 1.81 -10.05 6.55
C CYS A 62 2.43 -9.53 5.25
N LYS A 63 3.07 -8.35 5.30
CA LYS A 63 3.66 -7.74 4.11
C LYS A 63 4.83 -8.55 3.54
N LEU A 64 5.67 -9.16 4.38
CA LEU A 64 6.75 -10.03 3.88
C LEU A 64 6.21 -11.28 3.19
N ARG A 65 5.09 -11.85 3.66
CA ARG A 65 4.39 -12.93 2.96
C ARG A 65 3.86 -12.47 1.59
N LEU A 66 3.29 -11.27 1.48
CA LEU A 66 2.88 -10.69 0.20
C LEU A 66 4.05 -10.56 -0.77
N ARG A 67 5.19 -10.04 -0.30
CA ARG A 67 6.42 -9.94 -1.10
C ARG A 67 6.84 -11.30 -1.65
N ASP A 68 6.95 -12.29 -0.77
CA ASP A 68 7.45 -13.61 -1.14
C ASP A 68 6.50 -14.32 -2.13
N GLN A 69 5.18 -14.17 -1.94
CA GLN A 69 4.18 -14.69 -2.89
C GLN A 69 4.23 -13.97 -4.24
N TYR A 70 4.43 -12.66 -4.25
CA TYR A 70 4.57 -11.88 -5.48
C TYR A 70 5.83 -12.30 -6.26
N LEU A 71 6.97 -12.38 -5.58
CA LEU A 71 8.23 -12.80 -6.19
C LEU A 71 8.23 -14.26 -6.64
N LYS A 72 7.45 -15.13 -5.99
CA LYS A 72 7.23 -16.50 -6.49
C LYS A 72 6.49 -16.51 -7.83
N THR A 73 5.53 -15.58 -8.01
CA THR A 73 4.80 -15.44 -9.28
C THR A 73 5.64 -14.76 -10.37
N PHE A 74 6.48 -13.81 -9.97
CA PHE A 74 7.34 -13.01 -10.85
C PHE A 74 8.81 -13.07 -10.40
N PRO A 75 9.50 -14.20 -10.57
CA PRO A 75 10.85 -14.39 -10.04
C PRO A 75 11.90 -13.47 -10.66
N VAL A 76 11.59 -12.87 -11.83
CA VAL A 76 12.47 -11.91 -12.50
C VAL A 76 12.25 -10.47 -12.05
N ALA A 77 11.23 -10.20 -11.24
CA ALA A 77 10.97 -8.86 -10.74
C ALA A 77 12.12 -8.34 -9.86
N TYR A 78 12.85 -9.26 -9.24
CA TYR A 78 14.06 -8.96 -8.48
C TYR A 78 14.99 -10.19 -8.44
N ARG A 79 16.23 -10.02 -8.88
CA ARG A 79 17.26 -11.07 -8.93
C ARG A 79 18.48 -10.79 -8.04
N GLY A 80 18.44 -9.77 -7.19
CA GLY A 80 19.51 -9.44 -6.26
C GLY A 80 19.73 -10.54 -5.21
N GLN A 81 20.92 -10.55 -4.61
CA GLN A 81 21.29 -11.52 -3.55
C GLN A 81 20.50 -11.27 -2.26
N LYS A 82 20.25 -10.02 -1.93
CA LYS A 82 19.42 -9.63 -0.78
C LYS A 82 17.96 -9.56 -1.21
N LYS A 83 17.03 -9.88 -0.30
CA LYS A 83 15.59 -9.72 -0.56
C LYS A 83 15.20 -8.24 -0.58
N LEU A 84 14.13 -7.90 -1.33
CA LEU A 84 13.50 -6.58 -1.22
C LEU A 84 13.15 -6.27 0.24
N GLU A 85 13.50 -5.07 0.68
CA GLU A 85 13.27 -4.60 2.04
C GLU A 85 11.89 -3.98 2.18
N ALA A 86 11.34 -3.98 3.39
CA ALA A 86 10.06 -3.37 3.73
C ALA A 86 10.20 -2.56 5.02
N PRO A 87 10.96 -1.44 4.99
CA PRO A 87 11.40 -0.73 6.19
C PRO A 87 10.31 0.06 6.88
N GLU A 88 9.17 0.28 6.22
CA GLU A 88 8.14 1.19 6.71
C GLU A 88 6.74 0.68 6.46
N SER A 89 5.80 1.15 7.26
CA SER A 89 4.38 0.91 7.11
C SER A 89 3.61 2.12 7.61
N LYS A 90 2.60 2.52 6.89
CA LYS A 90 1.68 3.57 7.34
C LYS A 90 0.24 3.09 7.27
N ILE A 91 -0.55 3.52 8.24
CA ILE A 91 -1.99 3.37 8.22
C ILE A 91 -2.57 4.68 7.71
N GLN A 92 -3.46 4.59 6.73
CA GLN A 92 -4.12 5.73 6.12
C GLN A 92 -5.62 5.62 6.30
N ARG A 93 -6.22 6.73 6.69
CA ARG A 93 -7.66 6.92 6.77
C ARG A 93 -8.11 7.91 5.70
N THR A 94 -9.09 7.51 4.92
CA THR A 94 -9.79 8.36 3.95
C THR A 94 -11.20 8.59 4.46
N ASP A 95 -11.53 9.84 4.80
CA ASP A 95 -12.85 10.21 5.30
C ASP A 95 -13.86 10.41 4.17
N PRO A 96 -15.16 10.19 4.42
CA PRO A 96 -16.22 10.56 3.49
C PRO A 96 -16.20 12.06 3.17
N PHE A 97 -16.81 12.41 2.03
CA PHE A 97 -17.01 13.80 1.60
C PHE A 97 -15.72 14.59 1.38
N GLY A 98 -14.80 14.06 0.62
CA GLY A 98 -13.63 14.76 0.10
C GLY A 98 -12.29 14.32 0.68
N GLY A 99 -12.26 13.31 1.54
CA GLY A 99 -11.02 12.65 1.92
C GLY A 99 -10.42 11.84 0.77
N GLY A 100 -9.11 11.64 0.78
CA GLY A 100 -8.41 10.71 -0.11
C GLY A 100 -7.29 11.31 -0.93
N PHE A 101 -6.72 10.48 -1.80
CA PHE A 101 -5.71 10.86 -2.78
C PHE A 101 -6.28 10.53 -4.17
N HIS A 102 -6.96 11.52 -4.76
CA HIS A 102 -7.72 11.35 -5.99
C HIS A 102 -6.94 11.69 -7.25
N ASN A 103 -5.77 12.31 -7.12
CA ASN A 103 -4.91 12.58 -8.25
C ASN A 103 -4.20 11.31 -8.72
N TRP A 104 -4.07 11.17 -10.05
CA TRP A 104 -3.29 10.12 -10.65
C TRP A 104 -1.82 10.27 -10.26
N HIS A 105 -1.23 9.24 -9.66
CA HIS A 105 0.15 9.24 -9.24
C HIS A 105 0.79 7.86 -9.38
N SER A 106 2.10 7.86 -9.45
CA SER A 106 2.94 6.67 -9.29
C SER A 106 3.85 6.85 -8.08
N GLU A 107 4.42 5.76 -7.60
CA GLU A 107 5.25 5.79 -6.40
C GLU A 107 6.72 6.14 -6.67
N ILE A 108 7.11 6.14 -7.94
CA ILE A 108 8.41 6.64 -8.40
C ILE A 108 8.15 7.90 -9.21
N SER A 109 8.55 9.05 -8.68
CA SER A 109 8.38 10.37 -9.33
C SER A 109 9.64 11.21 -9.27
N HIS A 110 10.61 10.88 -8.41
CA HIS A 110 11.85 11.61 -8.23
C HIS A 110 12.94 10.71 -7.62
N TRP A 111 14.16 11.25 -7.49
CA TRP A 111 15.34 10.49 -7.09
C TRP A 111 15.19 9.79 -5.73
N GLU A 112 14.64 10.46 -4.72
CA GLU A 112 14.57 9.94 -3.36
C GLU A 112 13.68 8.69 -3.23
N ASN A 113 12.79 8.45 -4.21
CA ASN A 113 11.88 7.30 -4.21
C ASN A 113 12.16 6.30 -5.35
N CYS A 114 13.25 6.50 -6.13
CA CYS A 114 13.58 5.65 -7.28
C CYS A 114 13.89 4.18 -6.90
N ALA A 115 14.26 3.92 -5.65
CA ALA A 115 14.53 2.57 -5.14
C ALA A 115 13.27 1.79 -4.72
N ARG A 116 12.08 2.35 -4.84
CA ARG A 116 10.82 1.62 -4.63
C ARG A 116 10.60 0.64 -5.78
N ALA A 117 10.60 -0.65 -5.47
CA ALA A 117 10.39 -1.70 -6.46
C ALA A 117 8.90 -2.02 -6.65
N LEU A 118 8.20 -2.24 -5.54
CA LEU A 118 6.80 -2.62 -5.51
C LEU A 118 6.05 -1.79 -4.46
N VAL A 119 4.77 -1.65 -4.67
CA VAL A 119 3.81 -1.12 -3.69
C VAL A 119 3.02 -2.28 -3.11
N TRP A 120 2.73 -2.22 -1.83
CA TRP A 120 1.77 -3.11 -1.19
C TRP A 120 0.71 -2.30 -0.47
N THR A 121 -0.52 -2.77 -0.52
CA THR A 121 -1.65 -2.22 0.23
C THR A 121 -2.49 -3.38 0.78
N ILE A 122 -2.91 -3.26 2.02
CA ILE A 122 -3.88 -4.15 2.66
C ILE A 122 -5.07 -3.29 3.08
N TYR A 123 -6.28 -3.64 2.63
CA TYR A 123 -7.49 -2.97 3.07
C TYR A 123 -7.87 -3.47 4.46
N LEU A 124 -8.00 -2.54 5.42
CA LEU A 124 -8.27 -2.89 6.81
C LEU A 124 -9.77 -2.99 7.11
N ASN A 125 -10.61 -2.42 6.24
CA ASN A 125 -12.06 -2.59 6.31
C ASN A 125 -12.66 -2.75 4.91
N SER A 126 -13.88 -3.30 4.88
CA SER A 126 -14.64 -3.41 3.64
C SER A 126 -15.41 -2.12 3.38
N ILE A 127 -15.43 -1.66 2.14
CA ILE A 127 -16.21 -0.53 1.66
C ILE A 127 -17.29 -1.06 0.71
N ARG A 128 -18.38 -0.33 0.60
CA ARG A 128 -19.51 -0.66 -0.29
C ARG A 128 -19.06 -0.63 -1.74
N ASP A 129 -19.70 -1.43 -2.58
CA ASP A 129 -19.44 -1.46 -4.02
C ASP A 129 -19.71 -0.08 -4.66
N GLY A 130 -18.82 0.33 -5.55
CA GLY A 130 -18.92 1.59 -6.28
C GLY A 130 -18.28 2.79 -5.58
N GLU A 131 -17.55 2.57 -4.47
CA GLU A 131 -16.81 3.63 -3.78
C GLU A 131 -15.50 3.12 -3.18
N GLY A 132 -14.54 4.02 -3.02
CA GLY A 132 -13.28 3.75 -2.31
C GLY A 132 -12.28 2.83 -3.02
N GLU A 133 -12.54 2.44 -4.25
CA GLU A 133 -11.66 1.55 -5.01
C GLU A 133 -10.26 2.17 -5.22
N THR A 134 -9.25 1.32 -5.34
CA THR A 134 -7.98 1.68 -5.95
C THR A 134 -8.07 1.44 -7.45
N GLU A 135 -8.01 2.50 -8.25
CA GLU A 135 -8.17 2.50 -9.69
C GLU A 135 -6.84 2.75 -10.39
N PHE A 136 -6.59 2.05 -11.49
CA PHE A 136 -5.38 2.19 -12.32
C PHE A 136 -5.69 2.86 -13.64
N LEU A 137 -4.83 3.83 -14.06
CA LEU A 137 -5.05 4.65 -15.25
C LEU A 137 -4.88 3.85 -16.55
N TYR A 138 -3.83 3.05 -16.64
CA TYR A 138 -3.45 2.34 -17.88
C TYR A 138 -3.88 0.86 -17.88
N GLU A 139 -4.38 0.37 -16.77
CA GLU A 139 -5.01 -0.94 -16.66
C GLU A 139 -6.47 -0.76 -16.30
N PRO A 140 -7.45 -1.37 -17.00
CA PRO A 140 -8.87 -1.26 -16.67
C PRO A 140 -9.19 -2.11 -15.42
N ILE A 141 -8.54 -1.80 -14.31
CA ILE A 141 -8.65 -2.53 -13.04
C ILE A 141 -9.04 -1.57 -11.94
N ARG A 142 -10.00 -2.01 -11.13
CA ARG A 142 -10.38 -1.39 -9.86
C ARG A 142 -10.39 -2.45 -8.78
N PHE A 143 -9.72 -2.18 -7.67
CA PHE A 143 -9.74 -3.05 -6.51
C PHE A 143 -10.67 -2.49 -5.46
N LEU A 144 -11.75 -3.19 -5.24
CA LEU A 144 -12.73 -2.85 -4.21
C LEU A 144 -12.17 -3.19 -2.82
N PRO A 145 -12.20 -2.27 -1.86
CA PRO A 145 -11.75 -2.53 -0.51
C PRO A 145 -12.56 -3.66 0.15
N ARG A 146 -11.85 -4.73 0.50
CA ARG A 146 -12.37 -5.83 1.32
C ARG A 146 -11.40 -6.05 2.47
N GLN A 147 -11.93 -6.19 3.68
CA GLN A 147 -11.09 -6.40 4.87
C GLN A 147 -10.16 -7.60 4.67
N GLY A 148 -8.88 -7.40 4.97
CA GLY A 148 -7.85 -8.41 4.81
C GLY A 148 -7.31 -8.61 3.39
N LEU A 149 -7.92 -7.98 2.35
CA LEU A 149 -7.42 -8.09 0.98
C LEU A 149 -6.12 -7.32 0.81
N GLY A 150 -5.06 -8.02 0.40
CA GLY A 150 -3.80 -7.44 -0.02
C GLY A 150 -3.71 -7.23 -1.52
N VAL A 151 -3.08 -6.16 -1.96
CA VAL A 151 -2.77 -5.88 -3.36
C VAL A 151 -1.31 -5.49 -3.48
N VAL A 152 -0.61 -6.03 -4.48
CA VAL A 152 0.79 -5.71 -4.79
C VAL A 152 0.94 -5.38 -6.27
N TRP A 153 1.69 -4.31 -6.58
CA TRP A 153 1.96 -3.88 -7.95
C TRP A 153 3.32 -3.19 -8.06
N PRO A 154 3.91 -3.08 -9.28
CA PRO A 154 5.15 -2.35 -9.48
C PRO A 154 5.01 -0.84 -9.17
N ALA A 155 6.04 -0.24 -8.58
CA ALA A 155 6.02 1.18 -8.21
C ALA A 155 6.18 2.14 -9.41
N ALA A 156 6.48 1.62 -10.59
CA ALA A 156 6.85 2.38 -11.78
C ALA A 156 5.70 3.21 -12.37
N TRP A 157 6.05 4.19 -13.20
CA TRP A 157 5.15 5.20 -13.77
C TRP A 157 3.96 4.62 -14.57
N MET A 158 4.09 3.44 -15.19
CA MET A 158 3.00 2.77 -15.90
C MET A 158 1.88 2.27 -14.97
N TYR A 159 2.11 2.24 -13.68
CA TYR A 159 1.13 1.86 -12.66
C TYR A 159 0.55 3.07 -11.94
N GLN A 160 0.28 4.16 -12.70
CA GLN A 160 -0.45 5.30 -12.15
C GLN A 160 -1.80 4.84 -11.62
N HIS A 161 -2.09 5.24 -10.40
CA HIS A 161 -3.29 4.86 -9.68
C HIS A 161 -3.82 6.00 -8.83
N ARG A 162 -5.03 5.85 -8.35
CA ARG A 162 -5.68 6.77 -7.40
C ARG A 162 -6.65 6.02 -6.49
N GLY A 163 -7.00 6.65 -5.37
CA GLY A 163 -8.12 6.21 -4.54
C GLY A 163 -9.41 6.90 -4.95
N ASN A 164 -10.46 6.14 -5.24
CA ASN A 164 -11.77 6.70 -5.48
C ASN A 164 -12.39 7.22 -4.18
N PRO A 165 -13.30 8.22 -4.25
CA PRO A 165 -13.98 8.77 -3.07
C PRO A 165 -14.76 7.71 -2.29
N VAL A 166 -14.91 7.94 -0.99
CA VAL A 166 -15.82 7.21 -0.10
C VAL A 166 -16.93 8.15 0.35
N HIS A 167 -18.15 7.64 0.52
CA HIS A 167 -19.31 8.47 0.81
C HIS A 167 -19.99 8.15 2.13
N TYR A 168 -19.88 6.92 2.64
CA TYR A 168 -20.65 6.48 3.80
C TYR A 168 -19.83 6.26 5.06
N LYS A 169 -18.65 5.68 4.93
CA LYS A 169 -17.79 5.40 6.08
C LYS A 169 -16.32 5.55 5.71
N PRO A 170 -15.45 5.84 6.68
CA PRO A 170 -14.03 5.94 6.44
C PRO A 170 -13.45 4.64 5.86
N LYS A 171 -12.55 4.77 4.90
CA LYS A 171 -11.70 3.69 4.39
C LYS A 171 -10.37 3.70 5.11
N TYR A 172 -9.92 2.53 5.56
CA TYR A 172 -8.61 2.35 6.16
C TYR A 172 -7.77 1.39 5.33
N ILE A 173 -6.52 1.75 5.12
CA ILE A 173 -5.53 0.88 4.49
C ILE A 173 -4.23 0.88 5.29
N ALA A 174 -3.56 -0.26 5.32
CA ALA A 174 -2.14 -0.34 5.62
C ALA A 174 -1.38 -0.38 4.29
N THR A 175 -0.37 0.47 4.13
CA THR A 175 0.36 0.57 2.86
C THR A 175 1.83 0.94 3.07
N GLY A 176 2.64 0.69 2.04
CA GLY A 176 4.05 1.01 1.99
C GLY A 176 4.69 0.41 0.74
N TRP A 177 6.00 0.30 0.78
CA TRP A 177 6.78 -0.11 -0.37
C TRP A 177 7.72 -1.26 -0.04
N PHE A 178 8.03 -2.05 -1.08
CA PHE A 178 9.19 -2.93 -1.09
C PHE A 178 10.29 -2.22 -1.86
N TRP A 179 11.43 -2.06 -1.20
CA TRP A 179 12.56 -1.31 -1.70
C TRP A 179 13.65 -2.24 -2.21
N TYR A 180 14.37 -1.81 -3.24
CA TYR A 180 15.64 -2.42 -3.56
C TYR A 180 16.59 -2.22 -2.37
N PRO A 181 17.26 -3.28 -1.90
CA PRO A 181 18.22 -3.14 -0.82
C PRO A 181 19.38 -2.25 -1.27
N LYS A 182 19.96 -1.51 -0.33
CA LYS A 182 21.25 -0.85 -0.57
C LYS A 182 22.30 -1.95 -0.73
N GLU A 183 22.69 -2.22 -1.95
CA GLU A 183 23.82 -3.09 -2.25
C GLU A 183 25.06 -2.20 -2.35
N GLU A 184 26.14 -2.59 -1.68
CA GLU A 184 27.45 -1.99 -1.95
C GLU A 184 27.89 -2.51 -3.32
N PHE A 185 27.80 -1.67 -4.33
CA PHE A 185 28.39 -1.96 -5.64
C PHE A 185 29.90 -1.86 -5.49
N TYR A 186 30.55 -2.97 -5.24
CA TYR A 186 31.98 -3.08 -5.50
C TYR A 186 32.14 -3.20 -7.01
N TYR A 187 32.50 -2.13 -7.69
CA TYR A 187 33.08 -2.23 -9.01
C TYR A 187 34.37 -3.03 -8.87
N LYS A 188 34.35 -4.29 -9.25
CA LYS A 188 35.55 -5.08 -9.47
C LYS A 188 36.10 -4.79 -10.84
#